data_323c062dcc4ea534183c8c66fca9ca49
#
_entry.id   323c062dcc4ea534183c8c66fca9ca49
#
_cell.length_a   1.000
_cell.length_b   1.000
_cell.length_c   1.000
_cell.angle_alpha   90.00
_cell.angle_beta   90.00
_cell.angle_gamma   90.00
#
_symmetry.space_group_name_H-M   'P 1'
#
loop_
_entity.id
_entity.type
_entity.pdbx_description
1 polymer ?
#
loop_
_entity_poly.entity_id
_entity_poly.type
_entity_poly.pdbx_seq_one_letter_code
_entity_poly.pdbx_strand_id
1 'polypeptide(L)'
;ISSPFAAAGVLKGNPIHEDMVYAARKVNTQFILNVALNGQKQIIGAFCGDLEQAHEEGVAFVRSLAQCPPVAGDIAITSNGGYPLDQNLYQSPKAVATAQACCREGGVIIMCCACRDGFGGENFERLITLGTPEEIDRYLSAIPPKESISEQWCAQIYARILRKNRVILVSDLAPELVRRANLIPA
;
A
#
# COMPACT_ATOMS: atom_id res chain seq x y z
N ILE A 1 2.66 -7.76 8.81
CA ILE A 1 3.32 -6.94 7.77
C ILE A 1 4.80 -7.33 7.63
N SER A 2 5.48 -7.78 8.68
CA SER A 2 6.90 -8.21 8.59
C SER A 2 7.13 -9.49 7.77
N SER A 3 6.09 -10.28 7.50
CA SER A 3 6.19 -11.46 6.64
C SER A 3 6.45 -11.07 5.19
N PRO A 4 7.33 -11.78 4.46
CA PRO A 4 7.54 -11.57 3.02
C PRO A 4 6.29 -11.91 2.19
N PHE A 5 5.38 -12.72 2.75
CA PHE A 5 4.10 -13.04 2.12
C PHE A 5 3.00 -12.00 2.37
N ALA A 6 3.22 -11.03 3.28
CA ALA A 6 2.28 -9.95 3.55
C ALA A 6 2.33 -8.88 2.44
N ALA A 7 1.91 -9.26 1.24
CA ALA A 7 1.95 -8.44 0.04
C ALA A 7 0.62 -8.48 -0.72
N ALA A 8 0.32 -7.39 -1.42
CA ALA A 8 -0.86 -7.32 -2.29
C ALA A 8 -0.80 -8.41 -3.38
N GLY A 9 -1.94 -9.03 -3.68
CA GLY A 9 -2.05 -10.10 -4.66
C GLY A 9 -1.58 -11.48 -4.20
N VAL A 10 -1.03 -11.61 -3.00
CA VAL A 10 -0.66 -12.88 -2.37
C VAL A 10 -1.79 -13.32 -1.44
N LEU A 11 -2.40 -14.46 -1.68
CA LEU A 11 -3.42 -15.06 -0.80
C LEU A 11 -2.80 -16.15 0.07
N LYS A 12 -2.32 -17.21 -0.54
CA LYS A 12 -1.78 -18.39 0.17
C LYS A 12 -0.52 -18.03 0.95
N GLY A 13 -0.54 -18.32 2.25
CA GLY A 13 0.58 -18.03 3.16
C GLY A 13 0.70 -16.56 3.56
N ASN A 14 -0.23 -15.69 3.13
CA ASN A 14 -0.27 -14.31 3.57
C ASN A 14 -0.97 -14.22 4.93
N PRO A 15 -0.24 -13.92 6.03
CA PRO A 15 -0.82 -13.93 7.36
C PRO A 15 -1.92 -12.88 7.55
N ILE A 16 -1.91 -11.79 6.77
CA ILE A 16 -2.98 -10.78 6.82
C ILE A 16 -4.26 -11.36 6.22
N HIS A 17 -4.16 -12.03 5.07
CA HIS A 17 -5.31 -12.67 4.43
C HIS A 17 -5.89 -13.78 5.31
N GLU A 18 -5.03 -14.64 5.86
CA GLU A 18 -5.44 -15.73 6.75
C GLU A 18 -6.16 -15.23 8.01
N ASP A 19 -5.67 -14.14 8.61
CA ASP A 19 -6.30 -13.51 9.77
C ASP A 19 -7.67 -12.90 9.41
N MET A 20 -7.80 -12.26 8.26
CA MET A 20 -9.07 -11.73 7.74
C MET A 20 -10.09 -12.85 7.50
N VAL A 21 -9.69 -13.97 6.90
CA VAL A 21 -10.55 -15.14 6.70
C VAL A 21 -10.95 -15.74 8.05
N TYR A 22 -10.01 -15.88 8.99
CA TYR A 22 -10.30 -16.34 10.34
C TYR A 22 -11.35 -15.45 11.03
N ALA A 23 -11.20 -14.13 10.97
CA ALA A 23 -12.15 -13.20 11.56
C ALA A 23 -13.55 -13.32 10.93
N ALA A 24 -13.63 -13.40 9.60
CA ALA A 24 -14.88 -13.56 8.87
C ALA A 24 -15.59 -14.88 9.20
N ARG A 25 -14.83 -15.97 9.38
CA ARG A 25 -15.39 -17.26 9.84
C ARG A 25 -15.93 -17.18 11.28
N LYS A 26 -15.29 -16.40 12.16
CA LYS A 26 -15.74 -16.22 13.55
C LYS A 26 -17.11 -15.53 13.66
N VAL A 27 -17.43 -14.64 12.74
CA VAL A 27 -18.75 -14.00 12.67
C VAL A 27 -19.75 -14.82 11.85
N ASN A 28 -19.38 -16.05 11.47
CA ASN A 28 -20.23 -16.99 10.73
C ASN A 28 -20.77 -16.41 9.42
N THR A 29 -19.90 -15.81 8.61
CA THR A 29 -20.25 -15.29 7.29
C THR A 29 -20.79 -16.42 6.41
N GLN A 30 -22.07 -16.34 6.04
CA GLN A 30 -22.75 -17.36 5.26
C GLN A 30 -22.65 -17.13 3.76
N PHE A 31 -22.47 -15.89 3.35
CA PHE A 31 -22.53 -15.50 1.96
C PHE A 31 -21.78 -14.19 1.72
N ILE A 32 -21.05 -14.10 0.62
CA ILE A 32 -20.47 -12.85 0.14
C ILE A 32 -20.89 -12.57 -1.30
N LEU A 33 -20.92 -11.31 -1.68
CA LEU A 33 -21.06 -10.85 -3.06
C LEU A 33 -19.96 -9.84 -3.35
N ASN A 34 -19.08 -10.19 -4.27
CA ASN A 34 -18.03 -9.33 -4.78
C ASN A 34 -18.27 -9.00 -6.26
N VAL A 35 -17.88 -7.80 -6.70
CA VAL A 35 -17.96 -7.40 -8.10
C VAL A 35 -16.61 -6.90 -8.59
N ALA A 36 -16.30 -7.20 -9.85
CA ALA A 36 -15.19 -6.57 -10.57
C ALA A 36 -15.72 -5.42 -11.43
N LEU A 37 -15.00 -4.30 -11.41
CA LEU A 37 -15.35 -3.10 -12.14
C LEU A 37 -14.32 -2.78 -13.22
N ASN A 38 -14.77 -2.26 -14.36
CA ASN A 38 -13.87 -1.68 -15.38
C ASN A 38 -13.50 -0.21 -15.06
N GLY A 39 -12.69 0.41 -15.92
CA GLY A 39 -12.26 1.81 -15.77
C GLY A 39 -13.41 2.83 -15.80
N GLN A 40 -14.57 2.48 -16.32
CA GLN A 40 -15.79 3.27 -16.32
C GLN A 40 -16.72 2.96 -15.14
N LYS A 41 -16.24 2.16 -14.16
CA LYS A 41 -16.99 1.70 -12.99
C LYS A 41 -18.23 0.86 -13.31
N GLN A 42 -18.24 0.20 -14.47
CA GLN A 42 -19.29 -0.76 -14.81
C GLN A 42 -18.92 -2.15 -14.28
N ILE A 43 -19.91 -2.90 -13.82
CA ILE A 43 -19.72 -4.27 -13.34
C ILE A 43 -19.40 -5.17 -14.55
N ILE A 44 -18.23 -5.82 -14.52
CA ILE A 44 -17.77 -6.76 -15.54
C ILE A 44 -17.68 -8.20 -15.03
N GLY A 45 -17.89 -8.42 -13.74
CA GLY A 45 -17.97 -9.73 -13.12
C GLY A 45 -18.62 -9.63 -11.75
N ALA A 46 -19.35 -10.68 -11.37
CA ALA A 46 -19.95 -10.81 -10.04
C ALA A 46 -19.66 -12.23 -9.53
N PHE A 47 -19.19 -12.31 -8.27
CA PHE A 47 -18.73 -13.53 -7.61
C PHE A 47 -19.44 -13.62 -6.26
N CYS A 48 -20.25 -14.67 -6.08
CA CYS A 48 -21.09 -14.77 -4.89
C CYS A 48 -21.17 -16.21 -4.39
N GLY A 49 -21.38 -16.36 -3.09
CA GLY A 49 -21.49 -17.65 -2.44
C GLY A 49 -20.59 -17.78 -1.22
N ASP A 50 -19.92 -18.92 -1.08
CA ASP A 50 -18.99 -19.19 0.01
C ASP A 50 -17.89 -18.13 0.10
N LEU A 51 -17.52 -17.78 1.33
CA LEU A 51 -16.57 -16.72 1.65
C LEU A 51 -15.24 -16.84 0.87
N GLU A 52 -14.66 -18.04 0.83
CA GLU A 52 -13.35 -18.23 0.21
C GLU A 52 -13.46 -18.49 -1.29
N GLN A 53 -14.39 -19.37 -1.70
CA GLN A 53 -14.55 -19.72 -3.12
C GLN A 53 -14.92 -18.51 -3.98
N ALA A 54 -15.93 -17.73 -3.56
CA ALA A 54 -16.34 -16.54 -4.31
C ALA A 54 -15.22 -15.47 -4.36
N HIS A 55 -14.44 -15.32 -3.27
CA HIS A 55 -13.30 -14.42 -3.25
C HIS A 55 -12.18 -14.90 -4.19
N GLU A 56 -11.82 -16.18 -4.15
CA GLU A 56 -10.77 -16.76 -5.00
C GLU A 56 -11.12 -16.69 -6.48
N GLU A 57 -12.38 -16.98 -6.86
CA GLU A 57 -12.86 -16.81 -8.22
C GLU A 57 -12.76 -15.36 -8.70
N GLY A 58 -13.17 -14.40 -7.86
CA GLY A 58 -13.03 -12.97 -8.14
C GLY A 58 -11.57 -12.56 -8.33
N VAL A 59 -10.66 -13.03 -7.48
CA VAL A 59 -9.23 -12.78 -7.59
C VAL A 59 -8.66 -13.37 -8.87
N ALA A 60 -9.02 -14.60 -9.22
CA ALA A 60 -8.57 -15.25 -10.46
C ALA A 60 -9.04 -14.46 -11.70
N PHE A 61 -10.29 -14.01 -11.70
CA PHE A 61 -10.85 -13.19 -12.78
C PHE A 61 -10.09 -11.85 -12.92
N VAL A 62 -9.94 -11.09 -11.83
CA VAL A 62 -9.23 -9.80 -11.87
C VAL A 62 -7.77 -10.00 -12.28
N ARG A 63 -7.13 -11.05 -11.78
CA ARG A 63 -5.75 -11.40 -12.17
C ARG A 63 -5.61 -11.65 -13.67
N SER A 64 -6.56 -12.34 -14.29
CA SER A 64 -6.54 -12.59 -15.72
C SER A 64 -6.63 -11.32 -16.58
N LEU A 65 -7.23 -10.25 -16.04
CA LEU A 65 -7.41 -8.98 -16.74
C LEU A 65 -6.31 -7.96 -16.44
N ALA A 66 -5.82 -7.93 -15.20
CA ALA A 66 -4.99 -6.83 -14.70
C ALA A 66 -3.53 -7.23 -14.43
N GLN A 67 -3.22 -8.53 -14.40
CA GLN A 67 -1.85 -8.96 -14.15
C GLN A 67 -0.99 -8.74 -15.40
N CYS A 68 0.07 -7.97 -15.26
CA CYS A 68 1.11 -7.82 -16.27
C CYS A 68 2.47 -8.19 -15.68
N PRO A 69 3.41 -8.71 -16.48
CA PRO A 69 4.75 -8.97 -16.01
C PRO A 69 5.43 -7.65 -15.63
N PRO A 70 6.11 -7.58 -14.47
CA PRO A 70 6.85 -6.38 -14.10
C PRO A 70 8.02 -6.13 -15.06
N VAL A 71 8.20 -4.88 -15.45
CA VAL A 71 9.37 -4.43 -16.23
C VAL A 71 10.25 -3.63 -15.28
N ALA A 72 11.42 -4.17 -14.93
CA ALA A 72 12.34 -3.49 -14.04
C ALA A 72 13.02 -2.30 -14.72
N GLY A 73 12.74 -1.10 -14.22
CA GLY A 73 13.33 0.16 -14.67
C GLY A 73 14.21 0.83 -13.61
N ASP A 74 15.05 1.76 -14.02
CA ASP A 74 15.81 2.62 -13.12
C ASP A 74 14.93 3.69 -12.49
N ILE A 75 13.87 4.08 -13.20
CA ILE A 75 12.92 5.12 -12.80
C ILE A 75 11.50 4.56 -12.98
N ALA A 76 10.70 4.64 -11.93
CA ALA A 76 9.27 4.35 -11.98
C ALA A 76 8.48 5.63 -11.64
N ILE A 77 7.48 5.95 -12.44
CA ILE A 77 6.59 7.11 -12.21
C ILE A 77 5.22 6.56 -11.82
N THR A 78 4.66 7.09 -10.74
CA THR A 78 3.38 6.63 -10.21
C THR A 78 2.52 7.75 -9.62
N SER A 79 1.25 7.48 -9.46
CA SER A 79 0.30 8.36 -8.76
C SER A 79 -0.80 7.54 -8.09
N ASN A 80 -1.57 8.17 -7.20
CA ASN A 80 -2.80 7.56 -6.66
C ASN A 80 -4.03 7.76 -7.56
N GLY A 81 -3.88 8.30 -8.76
CA GLY A 81 -4.98 8.54 -9.70
C GLY A 81 -5.75 9.85 -9.49
N GLY A 82 -5.19 10.80 -8.73
CA GLY A 82 -5.78 12.13 -8.51
C GLY A 82 -6.80 12.16 -7.36
N TYR A 83 -7.53 13.29 -7.30
CA TYR A 83 -8.53 13.53 -6.25
C TYR A 83 -9.66 12.49 -6.27
N PRO A 84 -10.11 11.98 -5.11
CA PRO A 84 -9.69 12.32 -3.74
C PRO A 84 -8.54 11.45 -3.19
N LEU A 85 -7.96 10.55 -3.97
CA LEU A 85 -7.00 9.55 -3.50
C LEU A 85 -5.59 10.11 -3.28
N ASP A 86 -5.31 11.31 -3.76
CA ASP A 86 -4.03 12.00 -3.65
C ASP A 86 -4.04 13.21 -2.70
N GLN A 87 -5.08 13.31 -1.85
CA GLN A 87 -5.24 14.46 -0.94
C GLN A 87 -4.14 14.54 0.13
N ASN A 88 -3.57 13.42 0.52
CA ASN A 88 -2.57 13.39 1.59
C ASN A 88 -1.50 12.32 1.38
N LEU A 89 -0.39 12.51 2.08
CA LEU A 89 0.77 11.63 1.98
C LEU A 89 0.49 10.21 2.48
N TYR A 90 -0.42 10.03 3.43
CA TYR A 90 -0.81 8.71 3.96
C TYR A 90 -1.29 7.74 2.87
N GLN A 91 -1.86 8.23 1.79
CA GLN A 91 -2.33 7.39 0.70
C GLN A 91 -1.21 6.98 -0.27
N SER A 92 -0.12 7.74 -0.33
CA SER A 92 0.96 7.55 -1.30
C SER A 92 1.73 6.21 -1.18
N PRO A 93 1.92 5.60 0.01
CA PRO A 93 2.60 4.31 0.13
C PRO A 93 1.99 3.20 -0.71
N LYS A 94 0.70 3.24 -1.01
CA LYS A 94 0.01 2.25 -1.85
C LYS A 94 0.52 2.28 -3.29
N ALA A 95 0.61 3.49 -3.86
CA ALA A 95 1.12 3.67 -5.22
C ALA A 95 2.63 3.44 -5.29
N VAL A 96 3.38 3.91 -4.29
CA VAL A 96 4.84 3.71 -4.23
C VAL A 96 5.18 2.22 -4.07
N ALA A 97 4.42 1.45 -3.28
CA ALA A 97 4.61 -0.01 -3.15
C ALA A 97 4.34 -0.74 -4.48
N THR A 98 3.35 -0.29 -5.24
CA THR A 98 3.07 -0.85 -6.58
C THR A 98 4.20 -0.51 -7.56
N ALA A 99 4.67 0.74 -7.56
CA ALA A 99 5.77 1.18 -8.41
C ALA A 99 7.09 0.47 -8.07
N GLN A 100 7.33 0.13 -6.81
CA GLN A 100 8.51 -0.61 -6.38
C GLN A 100 8.64 -1.97 -7.09
N ALA A 101 7.52 -2.62 -7.41
CA ALA A 101 7.56 -3.89 -8.16
C ALA A 101 8.15 -3.73 -9.57
N CYS A 102 8.15 -2.52 -10.11
CA CYS A 102 8.68 -2.17 -11.44
C CYS A 102 9.96 -1.33 -11.36
N CYS A 103 10.50 -1.09 -10.18
CA CYS A 103 11.72 -0.29 -9.97
C CYS A 103 12.81 -1.20 -9.38
N ARG A 104 14.00 -1.20 -9.99
CA ARG A 104 15.11 -1.96 -9.43
C ARG A 104 15.58 -1.36 -8.10
N GLU A 105 16.21 -2.15 -7.26
CA GLU A 105 16.80 -1.67 -6.01
C GLU A 105 17.87 -0.60 -6.31
N GLY A 106 17.87 0.48 -5.53
CA GLY A 106 18.67 1.67 -5.79
C GLY A 106 18.09 2.65 -6.82
N GLY A 107 17.02 2.26 -7.52
CA GLY A 107 16.34 3.12 -8.48
C GLY A 107 15.52 4.24 -7.83
N VAL A 108 14.89 5.06 -8.67
CA VAL A 108 14.11 6.23 -8.26
C VAL A 108 12.63 6.03 -8.55
N ILE A 109 11.80 6.29 -7.57
CA ILE A 109 10.35 6.33 -7.75
C ILE A 109 9.91 7.80 -7.71
N ILE A 110 9.25 8.27 -8.76
CA ILE A 110 8.65 9.60 -8.83
C ILE A 110 7.17 9.44 -8.51
N MET A 111 6.76 9.97 -7.35
CA MET A 111 5.38 9.92 -6.87
C MET A 111 4.70 11.26 -7.10
N CYS A 112 3.64 11.28 -7.90
CA CYS A 112 2.79 12.44 -8.11
C CYS A 112 1.57 12.34 -7.18
N CYS A 113 1.48 13.23 -6.18
CA CYS A 113 0.43 13.24 -5.17
C CYS A 113 0.27 14.66 -4.63
N ALA A 114 -0.91 15.26 -4.80
CA ALA A 114 -1.12 16.66 -4.44
C ALA A 114 -0.85 16.98 -2.96
N CYS A 115 -1.20 16.08 -2.04
CA CYS A 115 -0.95 16.20 -0.60
C CYS A 115 -1.49 17.50 0.02
N ARG A 116 -2.63 18.02 -0.44
CA ARG A 116 -3.22 19.28 0.04
C ARG A 116 -3.63 19.24 1.51
N ASP A 117 -3.99 18.04 2.00
CA ASP A 117 -4.29 17.76 3.42
C ASP A 117 -3.04 17.34 4.20
N GLY A 118 -1.84 17.67 3.73
CA GLY A 118 -0.60 17.36 4.41
C GLY A 118 -0.31 15.86 4.52
N PHE A 119 0.01 15.40 5.72
CA PHE A 119 0.31 13.99 5.98
C PHE A 119 -0.94 13.10 6.03
N GLY A 120 -2.12 13.64 6.37
CA GLY A 120 -3.40 12.92 6.40
C GLY A 120 -3.65 12.03 7.61
N GLY A 121 -2.75 12.02 8.59
CA GLY A 121 -2.91 11.28 9.85
C GLY A 121 -1.82 11.64 10.84
N GLU A 122 -2.19 11.92 12.09
CA GLU A 122 -1.25 12.34 13.13
C GLU A 122 -0.24 11.25 13.50
N ASN A 123 -0.71 10.00 13.59
CA ASN A 123 0.18 8.88 13.88
C ASN A 123 1.11 8.61 12.71
N PHE A 124 0.61 8.69 11.47
CA PHE A 124 1.45 8.51 10.29
C PHE A 124 2.54 9.58 10.22
N GLU A 125 2.18 10.87 10.38
CA GLU A 125 3.16 11.95 10.42
C GLU A 125 4.22 11.70 11.50
N ARG A 126 3.80 11.46 12.74
CA ARG A 126 4.70 11.18 13.85
C ARG A 126 5.65 10.02 13.56
N LEU A 127 5.14 8.94 12.96
CA LEU A 127 5.92 7.73 12.71
C LEU A 127 6.90 7.89 11.54
N ILE A 128 6.48 8.53 10.43
CA ILE A 128 7.33 8.67 9.24
C ILE A 128 8.43 9.73 9.42
N THR A 129 8.30 10.59 10.43
CA THR A 129 9.26 11.65 10.74
C THR A 129 10.14 11.36 11.96
N LEU A 130 10.09 10.13 12.52
CA LEU A 130 10.85 9.75 13.72
C LEU A 130 12.37 9.76 13.54
N GLY A 131 12.85 9.56 12.31
CA GLY A 131 14.27 9.45 12.00
C GLY A 131 14.51 8.96 10.59
N THR A 132 15.61 8.28 10.37
CA THR A 132 15.92 7.62 9.08
C THR A 132 14.96 6.45 8.81
N PRO A 133 14.81 6.00 7.55
CA PRO A 133 14.00 4.83 7.23
C PRO A 133 14.40 3.56 8.01
N GLU A 134 15.69 3.40 8.29
CA GLU A 134 16.21 2.28 9.10
C GLU A 134 15.77 2.36 10.56
N GLU A 135 15.82 3.56 11.13
CA GLU A 135 15.39 3.80 12.52
C GLU A 135 13.89 3.60 12.68
N ILE A 136 13.12 4.11 11.72
CA ILE A 136 11.65 3.94 11.67
C ILE A 136 11.29 2.45 11.59
N ASP A 137 11.88 1.71 10.65
CA ASP A 137 11.58 0.26 10.49
C ASP A 137 11.98 -0.53 11.73
N ARG A 138 13.13 -0.22 12.35
CA ARG A 138 13.59 -0.83 13.61
C ARG A 138 12.62 -0.55 14.75
N TYR A 139 12.23 0.71 14.94
CA TYR A 139 11.28 1.11 15.98
C TYR A 139 9.94 0.39 15.82
N LEU A 140 9.36 0.42 14.61
CA LEU A 140 8.06 -0.17 14.33
C LEU A 140 8.07 -1.70 14.45
N SER A 141 9.17 -2.34 14.07
CA SER A 141 9.33 -3.81 14.19
C SER A 141 9.49 -4.28 15.62
N ALA A 142 9.89 -3.42 16.55
CA ALA A 142 10.04 -3.74 17.97
C ALA A 142 8.72 -3.62 18.76
N ILE A 143 7.68 -2.99 18.19
CA ILE A 143 6.39 -2.82 18.87
C ILE A 143 5.68 -4.19 18.97
N PRO A 144 5.29 -4.61 20.18
CA PRO A 144 4.54 -5.85 20.35
C PRO A 144 3.18 -5.78 19.61
N PRO A 145 2.67 -6.89 19.04
CA PRO A 145 1.40 -6.89 18.30
C PRO A 145 0.21 -6.31 19.06
N LYS A 146 0.17 -6.47 20.39
CA LYS A 146 -0.88 -5.94 21.26
C LYS A 146 -0.81 -4.42 21.48
N GLU A 147 0.32 -3.82 21.15
CA GLU A 147 0.60 -2.39 21.32
C GLU A 147 0.69 -1.66 19.97
N SER A 148 0.17 -2.30 18.92
CA SER A 148 0.16 -1.72 17.57
C SER A 148 -0.45 -0.33 17.56
N ILE A 149 0.25 0.60 16.91
CA ILE A 149 -0.18 1.98 16.75
C ILE A 149 -1.05 2.08 15.49
N SER A 150 -2.14 2.84 15.55
CA SER A 150 -2.92 3.15 14.34
C SER A 150 -2.00 3.75 13.27
N GLU A 151 -2.21 3.37 11.99
CA GLU A 151 -1.42 3.81 10.83
C GLU A 151 0.04 3.28 10.77
N GLN A 152 0.49 2.54 11.78
CA GLN A 152 1.84 1.96 11.84
C GLN A 152 2.21 1.17 10.58
N TRP A 153 1.27 0.39 10.07
CA TRP A 153 1.50 -0.46 8.89
C TRP A 153 1.91 0.35 7.67
N CYS A 154 1.34 1.53 7.50
CA CYS A 154 1.60 2.43 6.38
C CYS A 154 3.00 3.04 6.46
N ALA A 155 3.37 3.54 7.65
CA ALA A 155 4.71 4.05 7.92
C ALA A 155 5.78 2.96 7.75
N GLN A 156 5.50 1.72 8.19
CA GLN A 156 6.42 0.59 8.05
C GLN A 156 6.65 0.21 6.57
N ILE A 157 5.58 0.13 5.76
CA ILE A 157 5.71 -0.12 4.33
C ILE A 157 6.57 0.97 3.69
N TYR A 158 6.30 2.23 4.01
CA TYR A 158 7.01 3.35 3.43
C TYR A 158 8.50 3.35 3.80
N ALA A 159 8.82 3.15 5.09
CA ALA A 159 10.20 3.04 5.55
C ALA A 159 10.98 1.93 4.84
N ARG A 160 10.34 0.77 4.64
CA ARG A 160 10.94 -0.37 3.91
C ARG A 160 11.20 -0.08 2.45
N ILE A 161 10.34 0.70 1.80
CA ILE A 161 10.55 1.15 0.42
C ILE A 161 11.71 2.13 0.36
N LEU A 162 11.74 3.12 1.26
CA LEU A 162 12.78 4.16 1.31
C LEU A 162 14.19 3.64 1.61
N ARG A 163 14.29 2.47 2.23
CA ARG A 163 15.58 1.77 2.43
C ARG A 163 16.13 1.17 1.13
N LYS A 164 15.29 0.98 0.12
CA LYS A 164 15.66 0.33 -1.15
C LYS A 164 15.67 1.30 -2.31
N ASN A 165 14.79 2.29 -2.29
CA ASN A 165 14.58 3.20 -3.40
C ASN A 165 14.51 4.64 -2.91
N ARG A 166 15.00 5.57 -3.71
CA ARG A 166 14.76 6.99 -3.51
C ARG A 166 13.37 7.35 -4.02
N VAL A 167 12.63 8.15 -3.27
CA VAL A 167 11.30 8.61 -3.69
C VAL A 167 11.31 10.13 -3.83
N ILE A 168 11.08 10.60 -5.05
CA ILE A 168 10.85 12.02 -5.35
C ILE A 168 9.34 12.26 -5.29
N LEU A 169 8.93 13.22 -4.49
CA LEU A 169 7.53 13.61 -4.35
C LEU A 169 7.24 14.90 -5.12
N VAL A 170 6.37 14.81 -6.10
CA VAL A 170 5.78 15.96 -6.80
C VAL A 170 4.45 16.27 -6.12
N SER A 171 4.37 17.37 -5.36
CA SER A 171 3.21 17.70 -4.52
C SER A 171 3.10 19.19 -4.22
N ASP A 172 1.96 19.59 -3.66
CA ASP A 172 1.74 20.93 -3.08
C ASP A 172 2.27 21.03 -1.64
N LEU A 173 2.81 19.94 -1.07
CA LEU A 173 3.36 19.92 0.28
C LEU A 173 4.66 20.72 0.36
N ALA A 174 4.83 21.51 1.43
CA ALA A 174 6.04 22.30 1.64
C ALA A 174 7.30 21.41 1.60
N PRO A 175 8.38 21.84 0.90
CA PRO A 175 9.60 21.04 0.72
C PRO A 175 10.22 20.56 2.04
N GLU A 176 10.11 21.33 3.11
CA GLU A 176 10.61 20.99 4.45
C GLU A 176 9.86 19.78 5.02
N LEU A 177 8.55 19.70 4.83
CA LEU A 177 7.71 18.59 5.27
C LEU A 177 8.02 17.33 4.46
N VAL A 178 8.25 17.49 3.15
CA VAL A 178 8.66 16.38 2.27
C VAL A 178 9.98 15.78 2.77
N ARG A 179 10.98 16.61 3.07
CA ARG A 179 12.28 16.14 3.58
C ARG A 179 12.16 15.48 4.96
N ARG A 180 11.29 16.01 5.84
CA ARG A 180 11.02 15.39 7.14
C ARG A 180 10.47 13.96 7.00
N ALA A 181 9.74 13.67 5.93
CA ALA A 181 9.24 12.34 5.62
C ALA A 181 10.27 11.45 4.91
N ASN A 182 11.54 11.82 4.87
CA ASN A 182 12.61 11.11 4.15
C ASN A 182 12.40 11.05 2.62
N LEU A 183 11.65 12.00 2.06
CA LEU A 183 11.38 12.12 0.65
C LEU A 183 12.19 13.26 0.03
N ILE A 184 12.32 13.22 -1.28
CA ILE A 184 13.00 14.26 -2.05
C ILE A 184 11.89 15.15 -2.66
N PRO A 185 11.82 16.44 -2.33
CA PRO A 185 10.89 17.34 -3.01
C PRO A 185 11.32 17.57 -4.47
N ALA A 186 10.35 17.66 -5.39
CA ALA A 186 10.57 18.02 -6.78
C ALA A 186 10.77 19.52 -6.95
#